data_108ad0a838d9a39bec180c9dac6eb3e6
#
_entry.id   108ad0a838d9a39bec180c9dac6eb3e6
#
_cell.length_a   1.000
_cell.length_b   1.000
_cell.length_c   1.000
_cell.angle_alpha   90.00
_cell.angle_beta   90.00
_cell.angle_gamma   90.00
#
_symmetry.space_group_name_H-M   'P 1'
#
loop_
_entity.id
_entity.type
_entity.pdbx_description
1 polymer ?
#
loop_
_entity_poly.entity_id
_entity_poly.type
_entity_poly.pdbx_seq_one_letter_code
_entity_poly.pdbx_strand_id
1 'polypeptide(L)'
;MGFIEGGRPLIGLPGRRKTGGQIDGFPEILDGLDVDLYVADYARAITAAGGIPVHLPFDVDPKDIGACLDGLVLPGGADVEPALYGAVAETDEMPPEKIRDDFEFALLDVAEANDTPVLGICRGIQLINVWAGGDLHQDVPQHAAFDDPPATLQHEITFTEGSRLRGLYGEHHTVNSLHHQTL
;
A
#
# COMPACT_ATOMS: atom_id res chain seq x y z
N MET A 1 13.50 -9.58 17.20
CA MET A 1 12.68 -10.08 18.34
C MET A 1 11.78 -11.15 17.75
N GLY A 2 11.96 -12.41 18.11
CA GLY A 2 11.39 -13.53 17.37
C GLY A 2 9.92 -13.71 17.67
N PHE A 3 9.24 -14.34 16.72
CA PHE A 3 7.90 -14.89 16.85
C PHE A 3 7.65 -15.39 18.28
N ILE A 4 6.51 -15.07 18.85
CA ILE A 4 6.00 -15.83 20.01
C ILE A 4 6.04 -17.29 19.56
N GLU A 5 6.81 -18.14 20.22
CA GLU A 5 7.01 -19.54 19.85
C GLU A 5 5.63 -20.19 19.60
N GLY A 6 5.29 -20.54 18.35
CA GLY A 6 3.95 -20.98 17.93
C GLY A 6 2.90 -19.89 17.69
N GLY A 7 3.25 -18.60 17.74
CA GLY A 7 2.35 -17.48 17.48
C GLY A 7 2.16 -17.17 15.99
N ARG A 8 1.00 -16.60 15.64
CA ARG A 8 0.73 -16.06 14.31
C ARG A 8 1.46 -14.72 14.17
N PRO A 9 2.09 -14.39 13.00
CA PRO A 9 2.79 -13.13 12.80
C PRO A 9 1.84 -11.92 12.86
N LEU A 10 2.29 -10.84 13.49
CA LEU A 10 1.62 -9.54 13.49
C LEU A 10 2.01 -8.77 12.23
N ILE A 11 1.04 -8.49 11.38
CA ILE A 11 1.25 -7.82 10.10
C ILE A 11 0.65 -6.43 10.15
N GLY A 12 1.51 -5.41 10.10
CA GLY A 12 1.10 -4.00 10.06
C GLY A 12 0.41 -3.66 8.74
N LEU A 13 -0.69 -2.90 8.85
CA LEU A 13 -1.49 -2.47 7.72
C LEU A 13 -1.88 -1.00 7.92
N PRO A 14 -1.14 -0.04 7.34
CA PRO A 14 -1.54 1.37 7.34
C PRO A 14 -2.80 1.57 6.51
N GLY A 15 -3.55 2.60 6.85
CA GLY A 15 -4.79 2.97 6.19
C GLY A 15 -4.67 4.24 5.35
N ARG A 16 -5.77 4.99 5.30
CA ARG A 16 -5.86 6.32 4.72
C ARG A 16 -6.57 7.23 5.72
N ARG A 17 -6.09 8.48 5.88
CA ARG A 17 -6.78 9.47 6.71
C ARG A 17 -7.63 10.37 5.83
N LYS A 18 -8.87 10.57 6.24
CA LYS A 18 -9.83 11.51 5.64
C LYS A 18 -10.48 12.32 6.76
N THR A 19 -10.98 13.50 6.42
CA THR A 19 -11.92 14.19 7.32
C THR A 19 -13.33 13.66 7.08
N GLY A 20 -14.22 13.79 8.08
CA GLY A 20 -15.60 13.35 7.95
C GLY A 20 -16.30 13.91 6.70
N GLY A 21 -16.06 15.19 6.38
CA GLY A 21 -16.63 15.84 5.19
C GLY A 21 -16.11 15.31 3.84
N GLN A 22 -15.09 14.45 3.84
CA GLN A 22 -14.59 13.75 2.64
C GLN A 22 -15.20 12.35 2.46
N ILE A 23 -16.14 11.97 3.34
CA ILE A 23 -16.75 10.62 3.35
C ILE A 23 -18.25 10.76 3.06
N ASP A 24 -18.67 10.22 1.93
CA ASP A 24 -20.08 10.26 1.54
C ASP A 24 -20.99 9.61 2.60
N GLY A 25 -22.05 10.32 2.95
CA GLY A 25 -23.02 9.86 3.96
C GLY A 25 -22.55 9.99 5.41
N PHE A 26 -21.41 10.61 5.67
CA PHE A 26 -20.98 10.93 7.03
C PHE A 26 -21.81 12.10 7.59
N PRO A 27 -22.16 12.11 8.89
CA PRO A 27 -22.93 13.21 9.48
C PRO A 27 -22.18 14.54 9.43
N GLU A 28 -22.79 15.62 8.92
CA GLU A 28 -22.18 16.97 8.79
C GLU A 28 -21.57 17.49 10.10
N ILE A 29 -22.17 17.16 11.26
CA ILE A 29 -21.63 17.55 12.57
C ILE A 29 -20.23 16.98 12.84
N LEU A 30 -19.81 15.97 12.07
CA LEU A 30 -18.52 15.28 12.21
C LEU A 30 -17.54 15.60 11.06
N ASP A 31 -17.86 16.56 10.18
CA ASP A 31 -17.06 16.91 9.00
C ASP A 31 -15.60 17.23 9.31
N GLY A 32 -15.34 17.84 10.46
CA GLY A 32 -13.99 18.22 10.90
C GLY A 32 -13.22 17.13 11.63
N LEU A 33 -13.78 15.95 11.84
CA LEU A 33 -13.09 14.87 12.54
C LEU A 33 -12.20 14.07 11.58
N ASP A 34 -11.01 13.74 12.01
CA ASP A 34 -10.13 12.80 11.31
C ASP A 34 -10.65 11.36 11.46
N VAL A 35 -10.66 10.63 10.36
CA VAL A 35 -11.11 9.24 10.28
C VAL A 35 -10.06 8.42 9.55
N ASP A 36 -9.56 7.38 10.19
CA ASP A 36 -8.67 6.42 9.56
C ASP A 36 -9.49 5.30 8.92
N LEU A 37 -9.32 5.12 7.61
CA LEU A 37 -10.03 4.16 6.78
C LEU A 37 -9.12 3.00 6.38
N TYR A 38 -9.65 1.78 6.42
CA TYR A 38 -8.93 0.58 6.06
C TYR A 38 -9.76 -0.29 5.11
N VAL A 39 -9.16 -0.74 4.01
CA VAL A 39 -9.82 -1.66 3.08
C VAL A 39 -9.78 -3.08 3.68
N ALA A 40 -10.95 -3.63 3.95
CA ALA A 40 -11.10 -4.90 4.68
C ALA A 40 -10.47 -6.11 3.95
N ASP A 41 -10.34 -6.06 2.62
CA ASP A 41 -9.82 -7.19 1.85
C ASP A 41 -8.35 -7.48 2.13
N TYR A 42 -7.55 -6.47 2.43
CA TYR A 42 -6.16 -6.68 2.88
C TYR A 42 -6.09 -7.45 4.20
N ALA A 43 -6.92 -7.05 5.18
CA ALA A 43 -6.99 -7.74 6.46
C ALA A 43 -7.50 -9.19 6.32
N ARG A 44 -8.47 -9.42 5.43
CA ARG A 44 -8.97 -10.75 5.09
C ARG A 44 -7.89 -11.63 4.46
N ALA A 45 -7.11 -11.09 3.52
CA ALA A 45 -6.02 -11.79 2.87
C ALA A 45 -4.90 -12.17 3.85
N ILE A 46 -4.49 -11.24 4.74
CA ILE A 46 -3.51 -11.49 5.80
C ILE A 46 -4.02 -12.61 6.72
N THR A 47 -5.29 -12.55 7.14
CA THR A 47 -5.90 -13.57 8.01
C THR A 47 -5.95 -14.93 7.32
N ALA A 48 -6.32 -14.99 6.06
CA ALA A 48 -6.35 -16.22 5.26
C ALA A 48 -4.96 -16.85 5.10
N ALA A 49 -3.91 -16.00 5.02
CA ALA A 49 -2.52 -16.43 4.97
C ALA A 49 -1.94 -16.85 6.34
N GLY A 50 -2.72 -16.78 7.42
CA GLY A 50 -2.31 -17.18 8.77
C GLY A 50 -1.73 -16.04 9.62
N GLY A 51 -1.65 -14.79 9.13
CA GLY A 51 -1.21 -13.63 9.89
C GLY A 51 -2.31 -13.02 10.78
N ILE A 52 -1.93 -12.11 11.64
CA ILE A 52 -2.84 -11.24 12.41
C ILE A 52 -2.69 -9.83 11.86
N PRO A 53 -3.70 -9.27 11.14
CA PRO A 53 -3.64 -7.91 10.65
C PRO A 53 -3.77 -6.93 11.82
N VAL A 54 -2.87 -5.93 11.86
CA VAL A 54 -2.89 -4.84 12.83
C VAL A 54 -3.02 -3.54 12.08
N HIS A 55 -4.15 -2.86 12.22
CA HIS A 55 -4.35 -1.54 11.64
C HIS A 55 -3.50 -0.52 12.37
N LEU A 56 -2.73 0.29 11.63
CA LEU A 56 -1.79 1.26 12.18
C LEU A 56 -2.40 2.65 12.13
N PRO A 57 -2.73 3.28 13.27
CA PRO A 57 -3.20 4.66 13.31
C PRO A 57 -2.03 5.62 12.99
N PHE A 58 -2.33 6.76 12.33
CA PHE A 58 -1.30 7.73 11.92
C PHE A 58 -0.73 8.56 13.09
N ASP A 59 -1.37 8.50 14.27
CA ASP A 59 -0.96 9.29 15.45
C ASP A 59 0.04 8.56 16.36
N VAL A 60 0.50 7.38 15.98
CA VAL A 60 1.56 6.64 16.69
C VAL A 60 2.92 6.91 16.07
N ASP A 61 3.98 6.85 16.86
CA ASP A 61 5.34 6.92 16.33
C ASP A 61 5.61 5.63 15.50
N PRO A 62 5.96 5.76 14.20
CA PRO A 62 6.30 4.61 13.35
C PRO A 62 7.40 3.71 13.96
N LYS A 63 8.32 4.28 14.74
CA LYS A 63 9.39 3.52 15.41
C LYS A 63 8.85 2.60 16.49
N ASP A 64 7.90 3.10 17.28
CA ASP A 64 7.32 2.31 18.38
C ASP A 64 6.48 1.17 17.84
N ILE A 65 5.58 1.45 16.90
CA ILE A 65 4.70 0.44 16.36
C ILE A 65 5.43 -0.54 15.43
N GLY A 66 6.35 -0.03 14.59
CA GLY A 66 7.09 -0.86 13.64
C GLY A 66 7.96 -1.91 14.33
N ALA A 67 8.52 -1.59 15.50
CA ALA A 67 9.32 -2.53 16.29
C ALA A 67 8.51 -3.73 16.84
N CYS A 68 7.18 -3.64 16.83
CA CYS A 68 6.28 -4.70 17.30
C CYS A 68 5.78 -5.62 16.18
N LEU A 69 6.10 -5.32 14.92
CA LEU A 69 5.56 -6.04 13.77
C LEU A 69 6.49 -7.17 13.31
N ASP A 70 5.92 -8.28 12.89
CA ASP A 70 6.61 -9.37 12.23
C ASP A 70 6.61 -9.22 10.69
N GLY A 71 5.82 -8.29 10.16
CA GLY A 71 5.74 -7.97 8.74
C GLY A 71 4.91 -6.70 8.50
N LEU A 72 5.08 -6.11 7.31
CA LEU A 72 4.37 -4.90 6.89
C LEU A 72 3.74 -5.12 5.51
N VAL A 73 2.47 -4.76 5.35
CA VAL A 73 1.78 -4.69 4.05
C VAL A 73 1.43 -3.25 3.78
N LEU A 74 1.99 -2.68 2.72
CA LEU A 74 1.66 -1.34 2.22
C LEU A 74 0.57 -1.46 1.14
N PRO A 75 -0.66 -0.98 1.39
CA PRO A 75 -1.78 -1.15 0.47
C PRO A 75 -1.80 -0.12 -0.66
N GLY A 76 -2.66 -0.35 -1.65
CA GLY A 76 -2.99 0.60 -2.69
C GLY A 76 -3.61 1.91 -2.19
N GLY A 77 -3.79 2.88 -3.08
CA GLY A 77 -4.40 4.17 -2.72
C GLY A 77 -4.05 5.31 -3.66
N ALA A 78 -4.10 6.54 -3.15
CA ALA A 78 -3.73 7.76 -3.86
C ALA A 78 -2.25 7.76 -4.27
N ASP A 79 -1.87 8.69 -5.15
CA ASP A 79 -0.50 8.79 -5.67
C ASP A 79 0.53 9.04 -4.56
N VAL A 80 1.77 8.68 -4.86
CA VAL A 80 2.93 9.07 -4.05
C VAL A 80 3.31 10.50 -4.42
N GLU A 81 3.63 11.34 -3.42
CA GLU A 81 4.01 12.74 -3.62
C GLU A 81 5.20 12.86 -4.59
N PRO A 82 5.03 13.51 -5.76
CA PRO A 82 6.09 13.61 -6.77
C PRO A 82 7.36 14.28 -6.28
N ALA A 83 7.28 15.20 -5.32
CA ALA A 83 8.44 15.84 -4.72
C ALA A 83 9.38 14.85 -4.01
N LEU A 84 8.89 13.68 -3.59
CA LEU A 84 9.69 12.64 -2.94
C LEU A 84 10.69 11.97 -3.89
N TYR A 85 10.43 12.00 -5.20
CA TYR A 85 11.34 11.52 -6.26
C TYR A 85 11.83 12.63 -7.19
N GLY A 86 11.75 13.90 -6.73
CA GLY A 86 12.31 15.05 -7.43
C GLY A 86 11.52 15.51 -8.66
N ALA A 87 10.27 15.07 -8.80
CA ALA A 87 9.39 15.42 -9.90
C ALA A 87 8.36 16.51 -9.51
N VAL A 88 7.64 16.99 -10.51
CA VAL A 88 6.46 17.85 -10.37
C VAL A 88 5.25 17.04 -10.79
N ALA A 89 4.10 17.24 -10.13
CA ALA A 89 2.87 16.53 -10.48
C ALA A 89 2.46 16.81 -11.94
N GLU A 90 2.22 15.76 -12.72
CA GLU A 90 1.76 15.82 -14.11
C GLU A 90 0.23 15.72 -14.18
N THR A 91 -0.43 15.23 -13.15
CA THR A 91 -1.87 15.06 -13.04
C THR A 91 -2.34 15.35 -11.61
N ASP A 92 -3.62 15.63 -11.44
CA ASP A 92 -4.30 15.81 -10.15
C ASP A 92 -5.44 14.80 -9.92
N GLU A 93 -5.47 13.71 -10.69
CA GLU A 93 -6.53 12.71 -10.63
C GLU A 93 -6.60 12.02 -9.26
N MET A 94 -5.46 11.69 -8.68
CA MET A 94 -5.35 10.99 -7.38
C MET A 94 -4.36 11.72 -6.45
N PRO A 95 -4.73 12.91 -5.93
CA PRO A 95 -3.80 13.76 -5.20
C PRO A 95 -3.16 13.03 -4.00
N PRO A 96 -1.85 13.25 -3.77
CA PRO A 96 -1.09 12.61 -2.72
C PRO A 96 -1.65 12.85 -1.31
N GLU A 97 -1.43 11.90 -0.44
CA GLU A 97 -1.79 11.97 0.99
C GLU A 97 -0.51 12.09 1.84
N LYS A 98 0.00 13.33 1.98
CA LYS A 98 1.29 13.59 2.62
C LYS A 98 1.46 12.91 3.98
N ILE A 99 0.45 12.93 4.85
CA ILE A 99 0.53 12.26 6.16
C ILE A 99 0.77 10.76 6.02
N ARG A 100 0.20 10.16 4.97
CA ARG A 100 0.38 8.75 4.66
C ARG A 100 1.78 8.48 4.10
N ASP A 101 2.25 9.31 3.17
CA ASP A 101 3.60 9.18 2.61
C ASP A 101 4.64 9.26 3.72
N ASP A 102 4.59 10.30 4.56
CA ASP A 102 5.54 10.50 5.67
C ASP A 102 5.53 9.30 6.64
N PHE A 103 4.35 8.79 6.99
CA PHE A 103 4.20 7.68 7.91
C PHE A 103 4.72 6.36 7.32
N GLU A 104 4.36 6.05 6.08
CA GLU A 104 4.77 4.81 5.42
C GLU A 104 6.27 4.81 5.07
N PHE A 105 6.87 5.97 4.74
CA PHE A 105 8.33 6.11 4.59
C PHE A 105 9.05 5.78 5.91
N ALA A 106 8.58 6.36 7.02
CA ALA A 106 9.17 6.08 8.33
C ALA A 106 9.00 4.61 8.75
N LEU A 107 7.89 3.96 8.38
CA LEU A 107 7.71 2.52 8.59
C LEU A 107 8.69 1.68 7.76
N LEU A 108 9.00 2.10 6.52
CA LEU A 108 10.00 1.44 5.68
C LEU A 108 11.42 1.54 6.28
N ASP A 109 11.79 2.72 6.80
CA ASP A 109 13.07 2.89 7.51
C ASP A 109 13.19 1.94 8.72
N VAL A 110 12.10 1.80 9.48
CA VAL A 110 12.06 0.89 10.63
C VAL A 110 12.09 -0.57 10.19
N ALA A 111 11.36 -0.91 9.13
CA ALA A 111 11.33 -2.27 8.59
C ALA A 111 12.72 -2.69 8.07
N GLU A 112 13.44 -1.81 7.36
CA GLU A 112 14.81 -2.06 6.93
C GLU A 112 15.75 -2.26 8.12
N ALA A 113 15.69 -1.37 9.12
CA ALA A 113 16.55 -1.45 10.29
C ALA A 113 16.34 -2.73 11.12
N ASN A 114 15.16 -3.33 11.06
CA ASN A 114 14.77 -4.52 11.82
C ASN A 114 14.72 -5.81 10.97
N ASP A 115 15.10 -5.77 9.69
CA ASP A 115 14.90 -6.88 8.75
C ASP A 115 13.44 -7.39 8.69
N THR A 116 12.47 -6.50 8.89
CA THR A 116 11.05 -6.82 8.83
C THR A 116 10.60 -6.99 7.37
N PRO A 117 10.01 -8.14 6.98
CA PRO A 117 9.52 -8.33 5.62
C PRO A 117 8.43 -7.32 5.25
N VAL A 118 8.52 -6.76 4.03
CA VAL A 118 7.54 -5.80 3.50
C VAL A 118 6.94 -6.33 2.19
N LEU A 119 5.62 -6.18 2.05
CA LEU A 119 4.89 -6.41 0.81
C LEU A 119 4.19 -5.12 0.38
N GLY A 120 4.57 -4.57 -0.77
CA GLY A 120 3.84 -3.48 -1.42
C GLY A 120 2.80 -3.99 -2.42
N ILE A 121 1.61 -3.40 -2.41
CA ILE A 121 0.52 -3.70 -3.34
C ILE A 121 0.09 -2.41 -4.02
N CYS A 122 0.07 -2.37 -5.38
CA CYS A 122 -0.30 -1.20 -6.17
C CYS A 122 0.55 0.03 -5.75
N ARG A 123 -0.06 1.08 -5.18
CA ARG A 123 0.69 2.22 -4.62
C ARG A 123 1.82 1.79 -3.67
N GLY A 124 1.62 0.74 -2.87
CA GLY A 124 2.65 0.29 -1.93
C GLY A 124 3.97 -0.12 -2.60
N ILE A 125 3.93 -0.73 -3.79
CA ILE A 125 5.17 -1.05 -4.54
C ILE A 125 5.80 0.21 -5.14
N GLN A 126 4.98 1.19 -5.55
CA GLN A 126 5.45 2.50 -6.03
C GLN A 126 6.17 3.25 -4.91
N LEU A 127 5.61 3.27 -3.70
CA LEU A 127 6.22 3.89 -2.53
C LEU A 127 7.56 3.24 -2.17
N ILE A 128 7.64 1.91 -2.18
CA ILE A 128 8.88 1.17 -1.93
C ILE A 128 9.94 1.55 -2.98
N ASN A 129 9.58 1.66 -4.26
CA ASN A 129 10.49 2.07 -5.31
C ASN A 129 11.03 3.47 -5.07
N VAL A 130 10.17 4.44 -4.75
CA VAL A 130 10.57 5.82 -4.44
C VAL A 130 11.44 5.88 -3.18
N TRP A 131 11.08 5.16 -2.13
CA TRP A 131 11.89 5.04 -0.91
C TRP A 131 13.29 4.47 -1.19
N ALA A 132 13.40 3.52 -2.11
CA ALA A 132 14.67 2.94 -2.55
C ALA A 132 15.45 3.85 -3.52
N GLY A 133 14.96 5.05 -3.84
CA GLY A 133 15.62 6.04 -4.71
C GLY A 133 15.23 5.96 -6.18
N GLY A 134 14.17 5.23 -6.52
CA GLY A 134 13.58 5.19 -7.86
C GLY A 134 12.61 6.34 -8.12
N ASP A 135 12.09 6.40 -9.34
CA ASP A 135 11.08 7.35 -9.80
C ASP A 135 9.84 6.62 -10.36
N LEU A 136 8.82 7.38 -10.76
CA LEU A 136 7.57 6.84 -11.28
C LEU A 136 7.20 7.50 -12.62
N HIS A 137 6.62 6.71 -13.51
CA HIS A 137 5.81 7.21 -14.61
C HIS A 137 4.45 7.62 -14.06
N GLN A 138 4.15 8.93 -14.06
CA GLN A 138 3.00 9.49 -13.35
C GLN A 138 1.67 9.30 -14.08
N ASP A 139 1.69 9.10 -15.40
CA ASP A 139 0.46 8.90 -16.17
C ASP A 139 0.65 7.86 -17.26
N VAL A 140 0.04 6.69 -17.03
CA VAL A 140 0.00 5.56 -17.98
C VAL A 140 -1.47 5.17 -18.17
N PRO A 141 -2.23 5.89 -19.01
CA PRO A 141 -3.68 5.74 -19.15
C PRO A 141 -4.12 4.31 -19.52
N GLN A 142 -3.26 3.54 -20.20
CA GLN A 142 -3.55 2.14 -20.58
C GLN A 142 -3.71 1.20 -19.39
N HIS A 143 -3.27 1.61 -18.20
CA HIS A 143 -3.38 0.86 -16.95
C HIS A 143 -4.55 1.35 -16.06
N ALA A 144 -5.20 2.47 -16.42
CA ALA A 144 -6.25 3.13 -15.65
C ALA A 144 -7.66 2.59 -15.99
N ALA A 145 -7.90 1.32 -15.78
CA ALA A 145 -9.21 0.70 -16.06
C ALA A 145 -10.23 0.97 -14.94
N PHE A 146 -10.39 2.23 -14.52
CA PHE A 146 -11.26 2.62 -13.40
C PHE A 146 -12.75 2.53 -13.72
N ASP A 147 -13.12 2.51 -15.00
CA ASP A 147 -14.52 2.38 -15.45
C ASP A 147 -15.01 0.92 -15.45
N ASP A 148 -14.11 -0.04 -15.30
CA ASP A 148 -14.43 -1.47 -15.30
C ASP A 148 -14.59 -1.99 -13.85
N PRO A 149 -15.37 -3.07 -13.65
CA PRO A 149 -15.40 -3.76 -12.36
C PRO A 149 -13.99 -4.15 -11.91
N PRO A 150 -13.62 -3.97 -10.63
CA PRO A 150 -12.25 -4.17 -10.13
C PRO A 150 -11.64 -5.56 -10.40
N ALA A 151 -12.47 -6.57 -10.63
CA ALA A 151 -12.03 -7.94 -10.94
C ALA A 151 -11.83 -8.20 -12.45
N THR A 152 -12.07 -7.20 -13.31
CA THR A 152 -11.91 -7.34 -14.77
C THR A 152 -10.43 -7.50 -15.11
N LEU A 153 -10.10 -8.59 -15.81
CA LEU A 153 -8.73 -8.85 -16.24
C LEU A 153 -8.40 -8.02 -17.49
N GLN A 154 -7.28 -7.32 -17.47
CA GLN A 154 -6.88 -6.34 -18.51
C GLN A 154 -5.62 -6.75 -19.27
N HIS A 155 -4.57 -7.21 -18.55
CA HIS A 155 -3.26 -7.43 -19.13
C HIS A 155 -2.75 -8.84 -18.88
N GLU A 156 -2.10 -9.42 -19.89
CA GLU A 156 -1.25 -10.58 -19.69
C GLU A 156 0.12 -10.11 -19.19
N ILE A 157 0.62 -10.74 -18.14
CA ILE A 157 1.95 -10.55 -17.61
C ILE A 157 2.78 -11.82 -17.72
N THR A 158 4.09 -11.65 -17.86
CA THR A 158 5.06 -12.76 -17.90
C THR A 158 6.00 -12.66 -16.72
N PHE A 159 6.10 -13.73 -15.95
CA PHE A 159 7.03 -13.77 -14.81
C PHE A 159 8.42 -14.23 -15.25
N THR A 160 9.44 -13.52 -14.74
CA THR A 160 10.86 -13.85 -14.99
C THR A 160 11.17 -15.29 -14.57
N GLU A 161 11.92 -16.00 -15.38
CA GLU A 161 12.39 -17.35 -15.07
C GLU A 161 13.15 -17.38 -13.74
N GLY A 162 12.88 -18.39 -12.90
CA GLY A 162 13.47 -18.55 -11.57
C GLY A 162 12.86 -17.66 -10.49
N SER A 163 11.92 -16.74 -10.82
CA SER A 163 11.23 -15.93 -9.80
C SER A 163 10.26 -16.78 -8.95
N ARG A 164 10.04 -16.37 -7.70
CA ARG A 164 9.05 -17.00 -6.81
C ARG A 164 7.64 -16.90 -7.39
N LEU A 165 7.29 -15.77 -8.01
CA LEU A 165 5.98 -15.54 -8.61
C LEU A 165 5.73 -16.51 -9.77
N ARG A 166 6.75 -16.77 -10.61
CA ARG A 166 6.64 -17.80 -11.68
C ARG A 166 6.41 -19.19 -11.10
N GLY A 167 7.00 -19.52 -9.97
CA GLY A 167 6.76 -20.79 -9.28
C GLY A 167 5.33 -20.93 -8.73
N LEU A 168 4.65 -19.81 -8.41
CA LEU A 168 3.29 -19.80 -7.88
C LEU A 168 2.22 -19.72 -8.96
N TYR A 169 2.44 -18.93 -10.02
CA TYR A 169 1.42 -18.56 -11.01
C TYR A 169 1.69 -19.07 -12.42
N GLY A 170 2.82 -19.72 -12.66
CA GLY A 170 3.25 -20.15 -14.00
C GLY A 170 3.98 -19.04 -14.74
N GLU A 171 4.18 -19.24 -16.05
CA GLU A 171 4.94 -18.30 -16.89
C GLU A 171 4.12 -17.05 -17.23
N HIS A 172 2.84 -17.23 -17.52
CA HIS A 172 1.91 -16.18 -17.91
C HIS A 172 0.74 -16.13 -16.94
N HIS A 173 0.26 -14.94 -16.66
CA HIS A 173 -0.97 -14.74 -15.91
C HIS A 173 -1.67 -13.47 -16.38
N THR A 174 -3.01 -13.47 -16.38
CA THR A 174 -3.79 -12.27 -16.72
C THR A 174 -4.22 -11.58 -15.43
N VAL A 175 -3.99 -10.26 -15.35
CA VAL A 175 -4.24 -9.45 -14.16
C VAL A 175 -5.20 -8.29 -14.44
N ASN A 176 -5.85 -7.80 -13.42
CA ASN A 176 -6.56 -6.52 -13.46
C ASN A 176 -5.57 -5.35 -13.45
N SER A 177 -6.05 -4.14 -13.76
CA SER A 177 -5.24 -2.93 -13.78
C SER A 177 -6.08 -1.74 -13.32
N LEU A 178 -5.80 -1.25 -12.11
CA LEU A 178 -6.50 -0.15 -11.46
C LEU A 178 -5.50 0.87 -10.92
N HIS A 179 -4.61 1.31 -11.80
CA HIS A 179 -3.59 2.31 -11.48
C HIS A 179 -3.21 3.06 -12.75
N HIS A 180 -2.86 4.34 -12.63
CA HIS A 180 -2.35 5.14 -13.73
C HIS A 180 -0.86 5.47 -13.59
N GLN A 181 -0.22 5.08 -12.47
CA GLN A 181 1.21 5.24 -12.25
C GLN A 181 1.93 3.89 -12.26
N THR A 182 3.17 3.87 -12.76
CA THR A 182 4.02 2.66 -12.77
C THR A 182 5.48 2.99 -12.41
N LEU A 183 6.27 1.91 -12.16
CA LEU A 183 7.72 1.96 -11.95
C LEU A 183 8.47 2.16 -13.26
#